data_ad8f0e3c42dcadb92a1da8a7d9fdaa2f
#
_entry.id   ad8f0e3c42dcadb92a1da8a7d9fdaa2f
#
_cell.length_a   1.000
_cell.length_b   1.000
_cell.length_c   1.000
_cell.angle_alpha   90.00
_cell.angle_beta   90.00
_cell.angle_gamma   90.00
#
_symmetry.space_group_name_H-M   'P 1'
#
loop_
_entity.id
_entity.type
_entity.pdbx_description
1 polymer ?
#
loop_
_entity_poly.entity_id
_entity_poly.type
_entity_poly.pdbx_seq_one_letter_code
_entity_poly.pdbx_strand_id
1 'polypeptide(L)'
;LVGSEMCIRDRLLCEDDIPLEIRNTLGHSTKARLNHMVHNIITNSMGKDDICMSKESAQAMQDLRKFMFANLYNNPVAKSEEKKAKAMLKQLYFYYMEHIEELPQKYLAMLGQGDDKGRIICDYISGMTDQYATTKFHEYFVPVAWEIDGY
;
A
#
# COMPACT_ATOMS: atom_id res chain seq x y z
N LEU A 1 -1.85 0.38 -10.54
CA LEU A 1 -2.65 -0.84 -10.76
C LEU A 1 -2.89 -1.61 -9.49
N VAL A 2 -1.86 -1.86 -8.69
CA VAL A 2 -1.98 -2.57 -7.42
C VAL A 2 -3.05 -1.94 -6.52
N GLY A 3 -3.18 -0.60 -6.53
CA GLY A 3 -4.20 0.11 -5.74
C GLY A 3 -5.64 -0.23 -6.16
N SER A 4 -5.96 -0.26 -7.47
CA SER A 4 -7.29 -0.60 -7.96
C SER A 4 -7.67 -2.04 -7.65
N GLU A 5 -6.72 -2.96 -7.76
CA GLU A 5 -6.90 -4.37 -7.47
C GLU A 5 -7.21 -4.63 -5.99
N MET A 6 -6.50 -3.97 -5.10
CA MET A 6 -6.78 -4.04 -3.65
C MET A 6 -8.17 -3.49 -3.32
N CYS A 7 -8.57 -2.37 -3.92
CA CYS A 7 -9.86 -1.73 -3.66
C CYS A 7 -11.04 -2.59 -4.15
N ILE A 8 -10.89 -3.27 -5.28
CA ILE A 8 -11.90 -4.22 -5.77
C ILE A 8 -11.97 -5.43 -4.83
N ARG A 9 -10.83 -6.00 -4.43
CA ARG A 9 -10.75 -7.10 -3.48
C ARG A 9 -11.41 -6.74 -2.14
N ASP A 10 -11.18 -5.53 -1.64
CA ASP A 10 -11.70 -5.06 -0.36
C ASP A 10 -13.16 -4.53 -0.45
N ARG A 11 -13.80 -4.71 -1.61
CA ARG A 11 -15.19 -4.30 -1.90
C ARG A 11 -15.47 -2.80 -1.78
N LEU A 12 -14.44 -1.98 -1.88
CA LEU A 12 -14.57 -0.53 -1.91
C LEU A 12 -14.97 -0.02 -3.30
N LEU A 13 -14.78 -0.84 -4.33
CA LEU A 13 -15.11 -0.58 -5.72
C LEU A 13 -15.54 -1.91 -6.38
N CYS A 14 -16.59 -1.88 -7.18
CA CYS A 14 -16.97 -3.00 -8.03
C CYS A 14 -16.34 -2.85 -9.43
N GLU A 15 -16.11 -3.97 -10.11
CA GLU A 15 -15.61 -3.96 -11.49
C GLU A 15 -16.53 -3.12 -12.41
N ASP A 16 -17.83 -3.16 -12.15
CA ASP A 16 -18.83 -2.44 -12.95
C ASP A 16 -18.85 -0.92 -12.71
N ASP A 17 -18.25 -0.44 -11.65
CA ASP A 17 -18.11 1.00 -11.38
C ASP A 17 -17.06 1.65 -12.29
N ILE A 18 -16.12 0.84 -12.82
CA ILE A 18 -15.10 1.33 -13.75
C ILE A 18 -15.77 1.66 -15.09
N PRO A 19 -15.56 2.88 -15.65
CA PRO A 19 -16.14 3.28 -16.92
C PRO A 19 -15.93 2.26 -18.03
N LEU A 20 -16.99 2.02 -18.80
CA LEU A 20 -17.02 0.98 -19.83
C LEU A 20 -15.90 1.16 -20.88
N GLU A 21 -15.59 2.40 -21.25
CA GLU A 21 -14.50 2.70 -22.19
C GLU A 21 -13.15 2.19 -21.71
N ILE A 22 -12.87 2.37 -20.43
CA ILE A 22 -11.64 1.88 -19.79
C ILE A 22 -11.63 0.35 -19.75
N ARG A 23 -12.78 -0.27 -19.39
CA ARG A 23 -12.91 -1.73 -19.37
C ARG A 23 -12.77 -2.37 -20.75
N ASN A 24 -13.32 -1.74 -21.78
CA ASN A 24 -13.20 -2.22 -23.15
C ASN A 24 -11.75 -2.21 -23.63
N THR A 25 -10.96 -1.22 -23.24
CA THR A 25 -9.55 -1.10 -23.64
C THR A 25 -8.64 -1.98 -22.79
N LEU A 26 -8.77 -1.94 -21.47
CA LEU A 26 -7.84 -2.61 -20.55
C LEU A 26 -8.28 -4.02 -20.15
N GLY A 27 -9.59 -4.31 -20.17
CA GLY A 27 -10.17 -5.58 -19.76
C GLY A 27 -11.22 -5.47 -18.65
N HIS A 28 -12.17 -6.40 -18.68
CA HIS A 28 -13.36 -6.41 -17.81
C HIS A 28 -13.15 -7.09 -16.45
N SER A 29 -11.94 -7.52 -16.15
CA SER A 29 -11.59 -8.07 -14.85
C SER A 29 -10.14 -7.75 -14.52
N THR A 30 -9.79 -7.80 -13.24
CA THR A 30 -8.42 -7.67 -12.72
C THR A 30 -7.42 -8.51 -13.52
N LYS A 31 -7.73 -9.80 -13.69
CA LYS A 31 -6.87 -10.72 -14.44
C LYS A 31 -6.72 -10.30 -15.91
N ALA A 32 -7.82 -9.89 -16.54
CA ALA A 32 -7.81 -9.45 -17.94
C ALA A 32 -6.99 -8.17 -18.10
N ARG A 33 -7.14 -7.20 -17.20
CA ARG A 33 -6.35 -5.96 -17.21
C ARG A 33 -4.86 -6.20 -17.06
N LEU A 34 -4.46 -6.99 -16.06
CA LEU A 34 -3.06 -7.34 -15.86
C LEU A 34 -2.47 -8.03 -17.09
N ASN A 35 -3.18 -9.01 -17.64
CA ASN A 35 -2.73 -9.75 -18.81
C ASN A 35 -2.59 -8.84 -20.04
N HIS A 36 -3.60 -7.98 -20.30
CA HIS A 36 -3.56 -7.00 -21.37
C HIS A 36 -2.35 -6.08 -21.25
N MET A 37 -2.08 -5.56 -20.06
CA MET A 37 -1.00 -4.60 -19.84
C MET A 37 0.38 -5.23 -20.01
N VAL A 38 0.59 -6.40 -19.42
CA VAL A 38 1.85 -7.13 -19.58
C VAL A 38 2.09 -7.44 -21.06
N HIS A 39 1.09 -7.97 -21.76
CA HIS A 39 1.19 -8.27 -23.16
C HIS A 39 1.43 -7.01 -24.03
N ASN A 40 0.71 -5.92 -23.73
CA ASN A 40 0.85 -4.66 -24.46
C ASN A 40 2.26 -4.06 -24.30
N ILE A 41 2.81 -4.06 -23.08
CA ILE A 41 4.17 -3.59 -22.82
C ILE A 41 5.18 -4.46 -23.57
N ILE A 42 5.10 -5.79 -23.46
CA ILE A 42 6.05 -6.69 -24.13
C ILE A 42 6.01 -6.46 -25.64
N THR A 43 4.81 -6.49 -26.23
CA THR A 43 4.65 -6.36 -27.69
C THR A 43 5.15 -5.01 -28.22
N ASN A 44 4.91 -3.92 -27.50
CA ASN A 44 5.31 -2.58 -27.94
C ASN A 44 6.77 -2.25 -27.65
N SER A 45 7.43 -3.00 -26.74
CA SER A 45 8.84 -2.80 -26.39
C SER A 45 9.79 -3.71 -27.17
N MET A 46 9.29 -4.78 -27.79
CA MET A 46 10.13 -5.71 -28.56
C MET A 46 10.92 -4.98 -29.64
N GLY A 47 12.25 -5.18 -29.64
CA GLY A 47 13.17 -4.56 -30.60
C GLY A 47 13.41 -3.06 -30.39
N LYS A 48 13.07 -2.51 -29.23
CA LYS A 48 13.35 -1.12 -28.83
C LYS A 48 14.22 -1.11 -27.59
N ASP A 49 14.98 -0.04 -27.41
CA ASP A 49 15.81 0.20 -26.22
C ASP A 49 15.02 0.76 -25.03
N ASP A 50 13.73 1.07 -25.26
CA ASP A 50 12.82 1.65 -24.26
C ASP A 50 11.62 0.74 -23.95
N ILE A 51 11.11 0.86 -22.73
CA ILE A 51 9.83 0.23 -22.33
C ILE A 51 8.68 1.09 -22.83
N CYS A 52 7.92 0.55 -23.78
CA CYS A 52 6.83 1.26 -24.44
C CYS A 52 5.48 0.58 -24.21
N MET A 53 4.43 1.39 -24.29
CA MET A 53 3.04 0.95 -24.30
C MET A 53 2.31 1.62 -25.47
N SER A 54 1.26 1.00 -25.99
CA SER A 54 0.43 1.65 -27.01
C SER A 54 -0.20 2.93 -26.44
N LYS A 55 -0.41 3.95 -27.28
CA LYS A 55 -1.02 5.22 -26.88
C LYS A 55 -2.42 5.02 -26.27
N GLU A 56 -3.19 4.12 -26.85
CA GLU A 56 -4.55 3.77 -26.39
C GLU A 56 -4.53 3.19 -24.98
N SER A 57 -3.69 2.18 -24.72
CA SER A 57 -3.57 1.59 -23.39
C SER A 57 -2.98 2.58 -22.36
N ALA A 58 -2.03 3.42 -22.75
CA ALA A 58 -1.47 4.45 -21.90
C ALA A 58 -2.54 5.50 -21.50
N GLN A 59 -3.38 5.92 -22.46
CA GLN A 59 -4.49 6.83 -22.17
C GLN A 59 -5.51 6.20 -21.23
N ALA A 60 -5.95 4.97 -21.51
CA ALA A 60 -6.91 4.25 -20.69
C ALA A 60 -6.38 4.03 -19.25
N MET A 61 -5.07 3.80 -19.08
CA MET A 61 -4.44 3.75 -17.75
C MET A 61 -4.50 5.09 -17.02
N GLN A 62 -4.22 6.18 -17.71
CA GLN A 62 -4.32 7.52 -17.11
C GLN A 62 -5.76 7.82 -16.67
N ASP A 63 -6.74 7.43 -17.48
CA ASP A 63 -8.15 7.65 -17.19
C ASP A 63 -8.64 6.76 -16.05
N LEU A 64 -8.17 5.51 -15.97
CA LEU A 64 -8.38 4.64 -14.80
C LEU A 64 -7.80 5.27 -13.53
N ARG A 65 -6.58 5.80 -13.62
CA ARG A 65 -5.95 6.47 -12.48
C ARG A 65 -6.75 7.69 -12.02
N LYS A 66 -7.19 8.55 -12.95
CA LYS A 66 -8.04 9.72 -12.63
C LYS A 66 -9.34 9.28 -11.96
N PHE A 67 -10.00 8.26 -12.51
CA PHE A 67 -11.22 7.69 -11.96
C PHE A 67 -11.00 7.21 -10.51
N MET A 68 -9.92 6.46 -10.24
CA MET A 68 -9.58 5.99 -8.91
C MET A 68 -9.33 7.13 -7.93
N PHE A 69 -8.61 8.19 -8.36
CA PHE A 69 -8.38 9.35 -7.51
C PHE A 69 -9.67 10.10 -7.19
N ALA A 70 -10.56 10.26 -8.16
CA ALA A 70 -11.81 10.99 -7.97
C ALA A 70 -12.80 10.25 -7.05
N ASN A 71 -12.92 8.94 -7.21
CA ASN A 71 -13.99 8.17 -6.57
C ASN A 71 -13.55 7.42 -5.31
N LEU A 72 -12.25 7.10 -5.17
CA LEU A 72 -11.78 6.26 -4.08
C LEU A 72 -10.84 7.00 -3.13
N TYR A 73 -9.72 7.50 -3.64
CA TYR A 73 -8.67 8.09 -2.79
C TYR A 73 -9.08 9.42 -2.14
N ASN A 74 -10.12 10.09 -2.67
CA ASN A 74 -10.69 11.31 -2.09
C ASN A 74 -11.94 11.03 -1.22
N ASN A 75 -12.28 9.77 -1.00
CA ASN A 75 -13.42 9.41 -0.16
C ASN A 75 -13.18 9.88 1.29
N PRO A 76 -14.11 10.65 1.91
CA PRO A 76 -13.98 11.15 3.27
C PRO A 76 -13.79 10.05 4.32
N VAL A 77 -14.39 8.86 4.10
CA VAL A 77 -14.25 7.69 5.00
C VAL A 77 -12.83 7.17 4.97
N ALA A 78 -12.25 6.97 3.78
CA ALA A 78 -10.85 6.55 3.63
C ALA A 78 -9.88 7.58 4.23
N LYS A 79 -10.16 8.88 4.07
CA LYS A 79 -9.33 9.96 4.66
C LYS A 79 -9.39 10.03 6.17
N SER A 80 -10.49 9.64 6.81
CA SER A 80 -10.56 9.60 8.28
C SER A 80 -9.63 8.53 8.85
N GLU A 81 -9.62 7.34 8.25
CA GLU A 81 -8.74 6.24 8.64
C GLU A 81 -7.26 6.56 8.32
N GLU A 82 -6.97 7.25 7.22
CA GLU A 82 -5.62 7.70 6.87
C GLU A 82 -5.02 8.60 7.97
N LYS A 83 -5.82 9.50 8.55
CA LYS A 83 -5.36 10.34 9.66
C LYS A 83 -4.99 9.51 10.90
N LYS A 84 -5.80 8.51 11.22
CA LYS A 84 -5.54 7.59 12.33
C LYS A 84 -4.29 6.76 12.07
N ALA A 85 -4.15 6.21 10.87
CA ALA A 85 -2.97 5.44 10.47
C ALA A 85 -1.69 6.29 10.57
N LYS A 86 -1.71 7.54 10.07
CA LYS A 86 -0.57 8.46 10.22
C LYS A 86 -0.22 8.76 11.68
N ALA A 87 -1.22 8.93 12.54
CA ALA A 87 -0.99 9.16 13.97
C ALA A 87 -0.38 7.91 14.62
N MET A 88 -0.89 6.73 14.30
CA MET A 88 -0.37 5.43 14.75
C MET A 88 1.10 5.24 14.35
N LEU A 89 1.43 5.43 13.08
CA LEU A 89 2.80 5.28 12.59
C LEU A 89 3.77 6.28 13.25
N LYS A 90 3.34 7.52 13.51
CA LYS A 90 4.14 8.50 14.25
C LYS A 90 4.42 8.04 15.69
N GLN A 91 3.41 7.48 16.37
CA GLN A 91 3.60 6.98 17.74
C GLN A 91 4.56 5.79 17.76
N LEU A 92 4.44 4.85 16.82
CA LEU A 92 5.38 3.75 16.65
C LEU A 92 6.82 4.26 16.40
N TYR A 93 6.97 5.28 15.54
CA TYR A 93 8.28 5.88 15.28
C TYR A 93 8.92 6.44 16.54
N PHE A 94 8.20 7.24 17.33
CA PHE A 94 8.72 7.80 18.55
C PHE A 94 8.99 6.74 19.62
N TYR A 95 8.14 5.73 19.70
CA TYR A 95 8.36 4.58 20.58
C TYR A 95 9.69 3.89 20.27
N TYR A 96 9.96 3.55 19.00
CA TYR A 96 11.24 2.95 18.63
C TYR A 96 12.44 3.91 18.71
N MET A 97 12.22 5.22 18.68
CA MET A 97 13.26 6.20 19.01
C MET A 97 13.69 6.13 20.47
N GLU A 98 12.80 5.79 21.38
CA GLU A 98 13.08 5.63 22.82
C GLU A 98 13.54 4.19 23.14
N HIS A 99 13.01 3.19 22.45
CA HIS A 99 13.21 1.76 22.65
C HIS A 99 13.83 1.09 21.43
N ILE A 100 15.03 1.54 21.05
CA ILE A 100 15.70 1.06 19.84
C ILE A 100 16.07 -0.43 19.93
N GLU A 101 16.28 -0.93 21.14
CA GLU A 101 16.60 -2.33 21.45
C GLU A 101 15.50 -3.32 21.06
N GLU A 102 14.26 -2.84 20.88
CA GLU A 102 13.14 -3.68 20.46
C GLU A 102 13.07 -3.91 18.94
N LEU A 103 13.95 -3.27 18.18
CA LEU A 103 14.04 -3.56 16.75
C LEU A 103 14.60 -4.97 16.50
N PRO A 104 14.16 -5.63 15.41
CA PRO A 104 14.76 -6.90 15.01
C PRO A 104 16.26 -6.78 14.77
N GLN A 105 17.00 -7.85 15.10
CA GLN A 105 18.47 -7.88 15.08
C GLN A 105 19.10 -7.38 13.78
N LYS A 106 18.44 -7.63 12.62
CA LYS A 106 18.93 -7.16 11.32
C LYS A 106 19.01 -5.62 11.22
N TYR A 107 18.09 -4.90 11.89
CA TYR A 107 18.09 -3.43 11.92
C TYR A 107 19.08 -2.89 12.96
N LEU A 108 19.21 -3.57 14.11
CA LEU A 108 20.23 -3.22 15.12
C LEU A 108 21.65 -3.34 14.56
N ALA A 109 21.91 -4.32 13.69
CA ALA A 109 23.21 -4.47 13.03
C ALA A 109 23.57 -3.27 12.13
N MET A 110 22.59 -2.59 11.53
CA MET A 110 22.80 -1.39 10.70
C MET A 110 23.26 -0.19 11.53
N LEU A 111 22.81 -0.06 12.78
CA LEU A 111 23.30 0.98 13.71
C LEU A 111 24.82 0.87 13.95
N GLY A 112 25.33 -0.36 14.06
CA GLY A 112 26.77 -0.62 14.20
C GLY A 112 27.60 -0.25 12.99
N GLN A 113 26.98 -0.03 11.82
CA GLN A 113 27.63 0.37 10.58
C GLN A 113 27.63 1.90 10.37
N GLY A 114 27.00 2.66 11.28
CA GLY A 114 26.96 4.12 11.25
C GLY A 114 25.76 4.74 10.55
N ASP A 115 24.74 3.94 10.25
CA ASP A 115 23.48 4.43 9.70
C ASP A 115 22.69 5.28 10.72
N ASP A 116 21.93 6.24 10.22
CA ASP A 116 21.12 7.11 11.07
C ASP A 116 19.98 6.35 11.75
N LYS A 117 19.87 6.51 13.07
CA LYS A 117 18.84 5.86 13.89
C LYS A 117 17.41 6.09 13.36
N GLY A 118 17.08 7.34 13.02
CA GLY A 118 15.77 7.68 12.52
C GLY A 118 15.47 7.02 11.18
N ARG A 119 16.47 6.92 10.30
CA ARG A 119 16.37 6.24 9.02
C ARG A 119 16.09 4.75 9.17
N ILE A 120 16.83 4.08 10.05
CA ILE A 120 16.64 2.64 10.32
C ILE A 120 15.24 2.35 10.83
N ILE A 121 14.71 3.19 11.74
CA ILE A 121 13.34 3.06 12.23
C ILE A 121 12.31 3.26 11.10
N CYS A 122 12.52 4.27 10.24
CA CYS A 122 11.66 4.47 9.08
C CYS A 122 11.68 3.24 8.14
N ASP A 123 12.85 2.68 7.87
CA ASP A 123 12.99 1.50 7.02
C ASP A 123 12.30 0.26 7.65
N TYR A 124 12.37 0.11 8.97
CA TYR A 124 11.64 -0.93 9.68
C TYR A 124 10.13 -0.76 9.58
N ILE A 125 9.62 0.44 9.91
CA ILE A 125 8.18 0.72 9.88
C ILE A 125 7.62 0.62 8.46
N SER A 126 8.35 1.10 7.45
CA SER A 126 7.93 1.03 6.04
C SER A 126 7.83 -0.40 5.51
N GLY A 127 8.58 -1.32 6.11
CA GLY A 127 8.51 -2.75 5.79
C GLY A 127 7.39 -3.52 6.50
N MET A 128 6.62 -2.88 7.38
CA MET A 128 5.49 -3.51 8.05
C MET A 128 4.29 -3.63 7.11
N THR A 129 3.52 -4.71 7.27
CA THR A 129 2.16 -4.76 6.75
C THR A 129 1.24 -3.94 7.65
N ASP A 130 0.10 -3.48 7.12
CA ASP A 130 -0.90 -2.72 7.90
C ASP A 130 -1.33 -3.48 9.16
N GLN A 131 -1.57 -4.78 9.01
CA GLN A 131 -1.95 -5.64 10.13
C GLN A 131 -0.84 -5.74 11.19
N TYR A 132 0.41 -5.88 10.77
CA TYR A 132 1.54 -5.96 11.70
C TYR A 132 1.75 -4.65 12.46
N ALA A 133 1.68 -3.51 11.76
CA ALA A 133 1.77 -2.20 12.39
C ALA A 133 0.66 -1.97 13.41
N THR A 134 -0.59 -2.36 13.08
CA THR A 134 -1.73 -2.28 14.00
C THR A 134 -1.52 -3.18 15.22
N THR A 135 -1.04 -4.41 15.03
CA THR A 135 -0.73 -5.33 16.13
C THR A 135 0.32 -4.75 17.06
N LYS A 136 1.42 -4.21 16.51
CA LYS A 136 2.49 -3.59 17.31
C LYS A 136 1.99 -2.34 18.05
N PHE A 137 1.13 -1.56 17.42
CA PHE A 137 0.52 -0.42 18.10
C PHE A 137 -0.34 -0.85 19.29
N HIS A 138 -1.17 -1.87 19.12
CA HIS A 138 -1.97 -2.43 20.23
C HIS A 138 -1.09 -2.97 21.36
N GLU A 139 -0.02 -3.68 21.01
CA GLU A 139 0.93 -4.25 21.98
C GLU A 139 1.56 -3.17 22.87
N TYR A 140 1.94 -2.02 22.29
CA TYR A 140 2.67 -0.98 23.03
C TYR A 140 1.78 0.10 23.66
N PHE A 141 0.60 0.37 23.09
CA PHE A 141 -0.18 1.54 23.49
C PHE A 141 -1.57 1.20 24.02
N VAL A 142 -2.04 -0.03 23.88
CA VAL A 142 -3.36 -0.45 24.38
C VAL A 142 -3.19 -1.43 25.52
N PRO A 143 -3.61 -1.06 26.76
CA PRO A 143 -3.54 -1.96 27.91
C PRO A 143 -4.34 -3.24 27.65
N VAL A 144 -3.79 -4.38 28.03
CA VAL A 144 -4.51 -5.64 28.06
C VAL A 144 -5.36 -5.68 29.33
N ALA A 145 -6.63 -6.07 29.22
CA ALA A 145 -7.48 -6.24 30.38
C ALA A 145 -6.90 -7.36 31.28
N TRP A 146 -6.88 -7.14 32.57
CA TRP A 146 -6.47 -8.17 33.53
C TRP A 146 -7.49 -9.29 33.48
N GLU A 147 -7.11 -10.45 33.01
CA GLU A 147 -7.86 -11.68 33.25
C GLU A 147 -7.57 -12.09 34.69
N ILE A 148 -8.51 -11.84 35.59
CA ILE A 148 -8.50 -12.44 36.93
C ILE A 148 -9.04 -13.86 36.71
N ASP A 149 -8.13 -14.84 36.62
CA ASP A 149 -8.48 -16.24 36.64
C ASP A 149 -9.22 -16.53 37.97
N GLY A 150 -10.51 -16.76 37.89
CA GLY A 150 -11.30 -17.26 39.00
C GLY A 150 -12.47 -16.36 39.47
N TYR A 151 -13.56 -16.32 38.69
CA TYR A 151 -14.95 -16.29 39.20
C TYR A 151 -15.81 -17.12 38.27
#